data_224a0d7149a7d4776fe90c4ca0c5d057
#
_entry.id   224a0d7149a7d4776fe90c4ca0c5d057
#
_cell.length_a   1.000
_cell.length_b   1.000
_cell.length_c   1.000
_cell.angle_alpha   90.00
_cell.angle_beta   90.00
_cell.angle_gamma   90.00
#
_symmetry.space_group_name_H-M   'P 1'
#
loop_
_entity.id
_entity.type
_entity.pdbx_description
1 polymer ?
#
loop_
_entity_poly.entity_id
_entity_poly.type
_entity_poly.pdbx_seq_one_letter_code
_entity_poly.pdbx_strand_id
1 'polypeptide(L)'
;VTFTNPMNGSLKVFANGVEVKNGAEFLQGTLLTITATPDPGYMVQSVKVNGALVNNGSYTLIQAADISADFLQKEPDKHLVKVGELKNGSVNLIEVDTKAPVTPGEAISEGVKVKVIGNADYGYELASVKVEGANYNEADGSFMVGTGDVTVNASFQLVKYQITSALNIPNAGKVVLKDKAGKEVASGSKVPYMTQLTASVETETGYRFMNMMVNSSEIKDGDVFTVSGPMVVTANYVEKK
;
A
#
# COMPACT_ATOMS: atom_id res chain seq x y z
N VAL A 1 -22.76 -48.66 18.27
CA VAL A 1 -22.46 -47.39 17.62
C VAL A 1 -20.93 -47.27 17.56
N THR A 2 -20.40 -47.21 16.36
CA THR A 2 -18.95 -47.04 16.10
C THR A 2 -18.67 -45.70 15.49
N PHE A 3 -17.52 -45.11 15.79
CA PHE A 3 -17.00 -43.90 15.17
C PHE A 3 -15.51 -43.77 15.40
N THR A 4 -14.83 -43.05 14.51
CA THR A 4 -13.41 -42.73 14.64
C THR A 4 -13.24 -41.22 14.66
N ASN A 5 -12.25 -40.73 15.42
CA ASN A 5 -11.91 -39.31 15.36
C ASN A 5 -11.37 -38.97 13.97
N PRO A 6 -12.02 -38.07 13.26
CA PRO A 6 -11.57 -37.64 11.94
C PRO A 6 -10.30 -36.79 12.05
N MET A 7 -9.59 -36.62 10.93
CA MET A 7 -8.54 -35.62 10.78
C MET A 7 -9.17 -34.22 10.65
N ASN A 8 -8.47 -33.20 11.15
CA ASN A 8 -8.85 -31.77 11.04
C ASN A 8 -10.11 -31.38 11.78
N GLY A 9 -10.46 -32.14 12.82
CA GLY A 9 -11.58 -31.86 13.69
C GLY A 9 -11.85 -32.98 14.67
N SER A 10 -12.96 -32.89 15.38
CA SER A 10 -13.38 -33.89 16.36
C SER A 10 -14.85 -34.27 16.15
N LEU A 11 -15.18 -35.51 16.54
CA LEU A 11 -16.50 -36.06 16.48
C LEU A 11 -16.95 -36.52 17.86
N LYS A 12 -18.09 -36.03 18.33
CA LYS A 12 -18.72 -36.48 19.57
C LYS A 12 -20.14 -36.96 19.28
N VAL A 13 -20.51 -38.05 19.92
CA VAL A 13 -21.83 -38.64 19.83
C VAL A 13 -22.46 -38.66 21.21
N PHE A 14 -23.73 -38.32 21.31
CA PHE A 14 -24.50 -38.33 22.57
C PHE A 14 -25.77 -39.15 22.40
N ALA A 15 -26.13 -39.91 23.42
CA ALA A 15 -27.39 -40.59 23.54
C ALA A 15 -28.12 -40.08 24.78
N ASN A 16 -29.35 -39.50 24.63
CA ASN A 16 -30.08 -38.90 25.75
C ASN A 16 -29.26 -37.88 26.55
N GLY A 17 -28.41 -37.10 25.87
CA GLY A 17 -27.54 -36.06 26.47
C GLY A 17 -26.25 -36.58 27.13
N VAL A 18 -26.00 -37.87 27.14
CA VAL A 18 -24.77 -38.48 27.68
C VAL A 18 -23.82 -38.84 26.54
N GLU A 19 -22.54 -38.46 26.69
CA GLU A 19 -21.51 -38.77 25.68
C GLU A 19 -21.31 -40.25 25.52
N VAL A 20 -21.36 -40.74 24.30
CA VAL A 20 -21.25 -42.16 23.93
C VAL A 20 -19.76 -42.52 23.76
N LYS A 21 -19.34 -43.65 24.32
CA LYS A 21 -18.02 -44.26 24.03
C LYS A 21 -18.12 -45.05 22.73
N ASN A 22 -17.05 -45.00 21.93
CA ASN A 22 -16.93 -45.82 20.73
C ASN A 22 -17.12 -47.32 21.06
N GLY A 23 -17.96 -48.02 20.30
CA GLY A 23 -18.32 -49.41 20.52
C GLY A 23 -19.53 -49.64 21.46
N ALA A 24 -20.14 -48.56 22.01
CA ALA A 24 -21.30 -48.70 22.89
C ALA A 24 -22.52 -49.25 22.18
N GLU A 25 -23.33 -50.05 22.91
CA GLU A 25 -24.56 -50.65 22.43
C GLU A 25 -25.76 -49.94 22.96
N PHE A 26 -26.76 -49.73 22.11
CA PHE A 26 -28.05 -49.07 22.43
C PHE A 26 -29.23 -49.82 21.80
N LEU A 27 -30.38 -49.66 22.39
CA LEU A 27 -31.62 -50.21 21.83
C LEU A 27 -32.00 -49.46 20.52
N GLN A 28 -32.64 -50.20 19.62
CA GLN A 28 -33.28 -49.61 18.45
C GLN A 28 -34.28 -48.53 18.91
N GLY A 29 -34.34 -47.41 18.18
CA GLY A 29 -35.16 -46.23 18.52
C GLY A 29 -34.43 -45.20 19.36
N THR A 30 -33.19 -45.46 19.86
CA THR A 30 -32.39 -44.47 20.59
C THR A 30 -32.07 -43.31 19.67
N LEU A 31 -32.33 -42.05 20.13
CA LEU A 31 -31.94 -40.86 19.43
C LEU A 31 -30.46 -40.52 19.75
N LEU A 32 -29.65 -40.45 18.74
CA LEU A 32 -28.26 -39.99 18.80
C LEU A 32 -28.18 -38.52 18.37
N THR A 33 -27.40 -37.74 19.11
CA THR A 33 -26.99 -36.39 18.71
C THR A 33 -25.49 -36.44 18.33
N ILE A 34 -25.16 -35.99 17.13
CA ILE A 34 -23.83 -36.08 16.56
C ILE A 34 -23.29 -34.67 16.42
N THR A 35 -22.15 -34.37 17.04
CA THR A 35 -21.50 -33.07 17.00
C THR A 35 -20.12 -33.22 16.33
N ALA A 36 -19.96 -32.60 15.17
CA ALA A 36 -18.68 -32.46 14.50
C ALA A 36 -18.14 -31.05 14.73
N THR A 37 -16.94 -30.95 15.27
CA THR A 37 -16.30 -29.67 15.56
C THR A 37 -15.01 -29.56 14.74
N PRO A 38 -14.90 -28.63 13.79
CA PRO A 38 -13.71 -28.47 12.98
C PRO A 38 -12.57 -27.85 13.77
N ASP A 39 -11.34 -28.19 13.40
CA ASP A 39 -10.14 -27.49 13.86
C ASP A 39 -10.07 -26.08 13.25
N PRO A 40 -9.27 -25.15 13.82
CA PRO A 40 -9.05 -23.85 13.24
C PRO A 40 -8.62 -23.91 11.77
N GLY A 41 -9.29 -23.15 10.90
CA GLY A 41 -9.04 -23.16 9.45
C GLY A 41 -9.75 -24.27 8.67
N TYR A 42 -10.62 -25.05 9.34
CA TYR A 42 -11.44 -26.08 8.68
C TYR A 42 -12.94 -25.81 8.88
N MET A 43 -13.77 -26.46 8.08
CA MET A 43 -15.23 -26.46 8.18
C MET A 43 -15.75 -27.88 8.06
N VAL A 44 -16.92 -28.16 8.64
CA VAL A 44 -17.58 -29.45 8.47
C VAL A 44 -18.02 -29.59 7.02
N GLN A 45 -17.50 -30.59 6.32
CA GLN A 45 -17.92 -30.93 4.95
C GLN A 45 -19.12 -31.84 4.97
N SER A 46 -19.07 -32.90 5.77
CA SER A 46 -20.18 -33.85 5.90
C SER A 46 -20.17 -34.59 7.23
N VAL A 47 -21.34 -35.00 7.70
CA VAL A 47 -21.52 -36.00 8.74
C VAL A 47 -22.35 -37.14 8.14
N LYS A 48 -21.88 -38.37 8.33
CA LYS A 48 -22.52 -39.57 7.75
C LYS A 48 -22.77 -40.62 8.81
N VAL A 49 -23.86 -41.37 8.64
CA VAL A 49 -24.13 -42.59 9.39
C VAL A 49 -24.31 -43.71 8.36
N ASN A 50 -23.52 -44.78 8.48
CA ASN A 50 -23.50 -45.88 7.50
C ASN A 50 -23.31 -45.42 6.06
N GLY A 51 -22.49 -44.34 5.84
CA GLY A 51 -22.25 -43.71 4.54
C GLY A 51 -23.36 -42.76 4.05
N ALA A 52 -24.49 -42.67 4.70
CA ALA A 52 -25.58 -41.73 4.36
C ALA A 52 -25.39 -40.39 5.09
N LEU A 53 -25.62 -39.27 4.39
CA LEU A 53 -25.59 -37.93 4.97
C LEU A 53 -26.63 -37.77 6.07
N VAL A 54 -26.23 -37.17 7.18
CA VAL A 54 -27.09 -36.79 8.29
C VAL A 54 -27.20 -35.27 8.34
N ASN A 55 -28.40 -34.75 8.12
CA ASN A 55 -28.68 -33.35 8.28
C ASN A 55 -29.12 -33.08 9.74
N ASN A 56 -28.78 -31.92 10.28
CA ASN A 56 -29.16 -31.47 11.64
C ASN A 56 -28.50 -32.23 12.83
N GLY A 57 -27.46 -33.05 12.62
CA GLY A 57 -26.70 -33.67 13.70
C GLY A 57 -27.49 -34.65 14.57
N SER A 58 -28.62 -35.22 14.07
CA SER A 58 -29.45 -36.17 14.80
C SER A 58 -29.72 -37.42 13.97
N TYR A 59 -29.67 -38.58 14.62
CA TYR A 59 -29.99 -39.89 13.98
C TYR A 59 -30.72 -40.80 14.95
N THR A 60 -31.87 -41.35 14.53
CA THR A 60 -32.56 -42.38 15.29
C THR A 60 -32.01 -43.74 14.93
N LEU A 61 -31.53 -44.46 15.91
CA LEU A 61 -30.88 -45.76 15.72
C LEU A 61 -31.88 -46.83 15.22
N ILE A 62 -31.73 -47.24 13.98
CA ILE A 62 -32.55 -48.32 13.36
C ILE A 62 -31.77 -49.60 13.17
N GLN A 63 -30.48 -49.53 13.19
CA GLN A 63 -29.50 -50.66 13.08
C GLN A 63 -28.15 -50.24 13.65
N ALA A 64 -27.15 -51.10 13.59
CA ALA A 64 -25.77 -50.73 13.94
C ALA A 64 -25.37 -49.50 13.14
N ALA A 65 -24.83 -48.52 13.82
CA ALA A 65 -24.43 -47.23 13.25
C ALA A 65 -22.91 -47.05 13.27
N ASP A 66 -22.35 -46.83 12.09
CA ASP A 66 -20.99 -46.36 11.91
C ASP A 66 -21.03 -44.87 11.49
N ILE A 67 -20.47 -44.01 12.33
CA ILE A 67 -20.55 -42.59 12.22
C ILE A 67 -19.22 -42.01 11.80
N SER A 68 -19.23 -41.14 10.77
CA SER A 68 -18.04 -40.46 10.30
C SER A 68 -18.34 -38.96 10.05
N ALA A 69 -17.29 -38.15 10.13
CA ALA A 69 -17.33 -36.75 9.73
C ALA A 69 -16.12 -36.44 8.85
N ASP A 70 -16.36 -35.66 7.80
CA ASP A 70 -15.34 -35.15 6.91
C ASP A 70 -15.22 -33.63 7.12
N PHE A 71 -13.98 -33.14 7.12
CA PHE A 71 -13.66 -31.73 7.25
C PHE A 71 -12.90 -31.23 6.03
N LEU A 72 -13.25 -30.03 5.57
CA LEU A 72 -12.62 -29.35 4.45
C LEU A 72 -11.88 -28.11 4.96
N GLN A 73 -10.73 -27.82 4.39
CA GLN A 73 -10.04 -26.58 4.67
C GLN A 73 -10.92 -25.39 4.22
N LYS A 74 -11.13 -24.43 5.12
CA LYS A 74 -11.87 -23.21 4.83
C LYS A 74 -11.02 -22.35 3.89
N GLU A 75 -11.60 -21.92 2.78
CA GLU A 75 -10.98 -20.89 1.95
C GLU A 75 -10.85 -19.59 2.78
N PRO A 76 -9.72 -18.87 2.67
CA PRO A 76 -9.57 -17.57 3.32
C PRO A 76 -10.68 -16.61 2.84
N ASP A 77 -11.22 -15.84 3.78
CA ASP A 77 -12.16 -14.77 3.42
C ASP A 77 -11.45 -13.75 2.52
N LYS A 78 -12.21 -13.08 1.66
CA LYS A 78 -11.66 -12.09 0.72
C LYS A 78 -12.21 -10.72 1.01
N HIS A 79 -11.34 -9.71 0.88
CA HIS A 79 -11.65 -8.31 1.13
C HIS A 79 -11.25 -7.43 -0.04
N LEU A 80 -12.00 -6.36 -0.27
CA LEU A 80 -11.72 -5.45 -1.38
C LEU A 80 -10.47 -4.62 -1.09
N VAL A 81 -9.58 -4.57 -2.07
CA VAL A 81 -8.42 -3.67 -2.05
C VAL A 81 -8.69 -2.53 -3.03
N LYS A 82 -8.91 -1.33 -2.49
CA LYS A 82 -9.29 -0.13 -3.24
C LYS A 82 -8.13 0.87 -3.29
N VAL A 83 -8.12 1.70 -4.31
CA VAL A 83 -7.25 2.88 -4.40
C VAL A 83 -8.14 4.11 -4.39
N GLY A 84 -7.80 5.08 -3.55
CA GLY A 84 -8.51 6.36 -3.47
C GLY A 84 -8.28 7.23 -4.70
N GLU A 85 -8.89 8.42 -4.71
CA GLU A 85 -8.67 9.39 -5.78
C GLU A 85 -7.24 9.92 -5.73
N LEU A 86 -6.54 9.84 -6.87
CA LEU A 86 -5.15 10.27 -7.02
C LEU A 86 -5.05 11.44 -7.98
N LYS A 87 -4.08 12.34 -7.74
CA LYS A 87 -3.72 13.46 -8.61
C LYS A 87 -2.21 13.49 -8.76
N ASN A 88 -1.73 13.80 -9.97
CA ASN A 88 -0.30 13.95 -10.31
C ASN A 88 0.51 12.64 -10.17
N GLY A 89 -0.16 11.51 -10.34
CA GLY A 89 0.46 10.19 -10.32
C GLY A 89 -0.55 9.07 -10.19
N SER A 90 -0.06 7.84 -10.14
CA SER A 90 -0.84 6.61 -10.03
C SER A 90 -0.22 5.65 -9.01
N VAL A 91 -0.97 4.61 -8.65
CA VAL A 91 -0.50 3.53 -7.77
C VAL A 91 -0.71 2.20 -8.48
N ASN A 92 0.32 1.38 -8.50
CA ASN A 92 0.24 -0.04 -8.85
C ASN A 92 0.29 -0.87 -7.57
N LEU A 93 -0.55 -1.89 -7.51
CA LEU A 93 -0.61 -2.88 -6.44
C LEU A 93 -0.15 -4.23 -6.98
N ILE A 94 0.71 -4.92 -6.24
CA ILE A 94 1.29 -6.21 -6.65
C ILE A 94 1.31 -7.15 -5.45
N GLU A 95 0.82 -8.38 -5.61
CA GLU A 95 1.04 -9.43 -4.61
C GLU A 95 2.53 -9.73 -4.46
N VAL A 96 3.03 -9.77 -3.22
CA VAL A 96 4.47 -9.90 -2.97
C VAL A 96 4.99 -11.27 -3.39
N ASP A 97 4.24 -12.33 -3.14
CA ASP A 97 4.67 -13.71 -3.34
C ASP A 97 4.54 -14.15 -4.81
N THR A 98 3.39 -13.92 -5.41
CA THR A 98 3.08 -14.35 -6.79
C THR A 98 3.60 -13.38 -7.85
N LYS A 99 3.88 -12.11 -7.48
CA LYS A 99 4.16 -10.98 -8.38
C LYS A 99 2.98 -10.61 -9.30
N ALA A 100 1.80 -11.15 -9.03
CA ALA A 100 0.61 -10.83 -9.80
C ALA A 100 0.15 -9.39 -9.51
N PRO A 101 -0.32 -8.65 -10.53
CA PRO A 101 -0.92 -7.34 -10.32
C PRO A 101 -2.27 -7.50 -9.60
N VAL A 102 -2.56 -6.58 -8.68
CA VAL A 102 -3.85 -6.46 -8.00
C VAL A 102 -4.61 -5.30 -8.62
N THR A 103 -5.79 -5.59 -9.16
CA THR A 103 -6.66 -4.55 -9.74
C THR A 103 -7.40 -3.82 -8.62
N PRO A 104 -7.37 -2.46 -8.59
CA PRO A 104 -8.16 -1.71 -7.60
C PRO A 104 -9.65 -2.10 -7.61
N GLY A 105 -10.18 -2.46 -6.44
CA GLY A 105 -11.54 -2.99 -6.27
C GLY A 105 -11.64 -4.52 -6.38
N GLU A 106 -10.54 -5.21 -6.62
CA GLU A 106 -10.48 -6.67 -6.58
C GLU A 106 -10.55 -7.21 -5.14
N ALA A 107 -11.17 -8.37 -4.98
CA ALA A 107 -11.27 -9.08 -3.71
C ALA A 107 -10.08 -10.02 -3.51
N ILE A 108 -9.22 -9.70 -2.56
CA ILE A 108 -7.98 -10.39 -2.23
C ILE A 108 -8.16 -11.18 -0.93
N SER A 109 -7.61 -12.39 -0.87
CA SER A 109 -7.69 -13.27 0.30
C SER A 109 -6.96 -12.70 1.51
N GLU A 110 -7.49 -12.95 2.70
CA GLU A 110 -6.78 -12.69 3.96
C GLU A 110 -5.40 -13.35 3.95
N GLY A 111 -4.42 -12.68 4.56
CA GLY A 111 -3.03 -13.13 4.64
C GLY A 111 -2.19 -12.85 3.41
N VAL A 112 -2.77 -12.37 2.29
CA VAL A 112 -2.00 -11.97 1.11
C VAL A 112 -1.28 -10.66 1.40
N LYS A 113 0.04 -10.65 1.12
CA LYS A 113 0.86 -9.45 1.24
C LYS A 113 0.87 -8.69 -0.08
N VAL A 114 0.49 -7.41 -0.04
CA VAL A 114 0.39 -6.53 -1.22
C VAL A 114 1.40 -5.40 -1.10
N LYS A 115 2.18 -5.19 -2.15
CA LYS A 115 3.12 -4.08 -2.30
C LYS A 115 2.46 -2.92 -3.03
N VAL A 116 2.71 -1.71 -2.55
CA VAL A 116 2.26 -0.44 -3.14
C VAL A 116 3.41 0.21 -3.88
N ILE A 117 3.23 0.54 -5.15
CA ILE A 117 4.22 1.22 -6.00
C ILE A 117 3.58 2.51 -6.50
N GLY A 118 4.03 3.64 -5.98
CA GLY A 118 3.62 4.96 -6.44
C GLY A 118 4.39 5.36 -7.72
N ASN A 119 3.68 5.78 -8.75
CA ASN A 119 4.24 6.27 -10.02
C ASN A 119 3.84 7.75 -10.16
N ALA A 120 4.79 8.64 -9.94
CA ALA A 120 4.56 10.07 -10.07
C ALA A 120 4.52 10.50 -11.54
N ASP A 121 3.66 11.47 -11.86
CA ASP A 121 3.68 12.15 -13.15
C ASP A 121 4.95 13.00 -13.30
N TYR A 122 5.26 13.41 -14.53
CA TYR A 122 6.44 14.22 -14.83
C TYR A 122 6.45 15.52 -14.00
N GLY A 123 7.56 15.77 -13.32
CA GLY A 123 7.74 16.92 -12.42
C GLY A 123 7.20 16.73 -11.01
N TYR A 124 6.67 15.55 -10.70
CA TYR A 124 6.19 15.18 -9.36
C TYR A 124 7.03 14.05 -8.76
N GLU A 125 6.93 13.87 -7.47
CA GLU A 125 7.48 12.75 -6.70
C GLU A 125 6.44 12.23 -5.71
N LEU A 126 6.54 10.96 -5.34
CA LEU A 126 5.69 10.39 -4.29
C LEU A 126 5.99 11.06 -2.96
N ALA A 127 5.00 11.69 -2.35
CA ALA A 127 5.13 12.37 -1.06
C ALA A 127 4.76 11.47 0.11
N SER A 128 3.69 10.69 -0.01
CA SER A 128 3.25 9.75 1.03
C SER A 128 2.35 8.66 0.49
N VAL A 129 2.32 7.53 1.20
CA VAL A 129 1.33 6.48 1.07
C VAL A 129 0.65 6.29 2.43
N LYS A 130 -0.68 6.21 2.43
CA LYS A 130 -1.48 5.88 3.60
C LYS A 130 -2.39 4.72 3.26
N VAL A 131 -2.38 3.67 4.08
CA VAL A 131 -3.24 2.50 3.93
C VAL A 131 -4.24 2.50 5.08
N GLU A 132 -5.52 2.44 4.77
CA GLU A 132 -6.61 2.33 5.72
C GLU A 132 -7.17 0.91 5.68
N GLY A 133 -7.48 0.33 6.83
CA GLY A 133 -7.93 -1.06 6.96
C GLY A 133 -6.81 -2.10 7.10
N ALA A 134 -5.55 -1.71 6.96
CA ALA A 134 -4.39 -2.58 7.16
C ALA A 134 -3.18 -1.81 7.72
N ASN A 135 -2.23 -2.53 8.32
CA ASN A 135 -0.96 -1.97 8.77
C ASN A 135 0.00 -1.85 7.58
N TYR A 136 0.36 -0.63 7.22
CA TYR A 136 1.33 -0.36 6.17
C TYR A 136 2.75 -0.37 6.72
N ASN A 137 3.62 -1.16 6.11
CA ASN A 137 5.05 -1.18 6.40
C ASN A 137 5.79 -0.27 5.41
N GLU A 138 6.20 0.91 5.87
CA GLU A 138 6.93 1.89 5.05
C GLU A 138 8.29 1.38 4.58
N ALA A 139 8.94 0.49 5.33
CA ALA A 139 10.29 0.01 5.01
C ALA A 139 10.34 -0.84 3.72
N ASP A 140 9.28 -1.60 3.44
CA ASP A 140 9.20 -2.43 2.22
C ASP A 140 8.05 -2.01 1.28
N GLY A 141 7.27 -1.02 1.69
CA GLY A 141 6.17 -0.47 0.89
C GLY A 141 4.99 -1.43 0.75
N SER A 142 4.67 -2.23 1.77
CA SER A 142 3.65 -3.26 1.69
C SER A 142 2.68 -3.28 2.88
N PHE A 143 1.56 -3.96 2.71
CA PHE A 143 0.61 -4.30 3.77
C PHE A 143 0.13 -5.73 3.60
N MET A 144 -0.45 -6.30 4.66
CA MET A 144 -1.11 -7.60 4.64
C MET A 144 -2.62 -7.40 4.68
N VAL A 145 -3.35 -8.07 3.79
CA VAL A 145 -4.82 -8.05 3.80
C VAL A 145 -5.29 -8.77 5.06
N GLY A 146 -6.03 -8.08 5.90
CA GLY A 146 -6.61 -8.60 7.15
C GLY A 146 -8.09 -8.91 6.99
N THR A 147 -8.86 -8.74 8.08
CA THR A 147 -10.28 -9.13 8.19
C THR A 147 -11.25 -8.07 7.64
N GLY A 148 -10.80 -7.11 6.86
CA GLY A 148 -11.64 -6.05 6.31
C GLY A 148 -11.10 -5.45 5.01
N ASP A 149 -11.94 -4.64 4.36
CA ASP A 149 -11.57 -3.90 3.16
C ASP A 149 -10.40 -2.96 3.43
N VAL A 150 -9.54 -2.81 2.42
CA VAL A 150 -8.37 -1.95 2.46
C VAL A 150 -8.51 -0.82 1.44
N THR A 151 -8.14 0.40 1.84
CA THR A 151 -8.06 1.54 0.93
C THR A 151 -6.65 2.12 0.95
N VAL A 152 -6.02 2.17 -0.22
CA VAL A 152 -4.69 2.76 -0.42
C VAL A 152 -4.85 4.18 -0.95
N ASN A 153 -4.31 5.15 -0.22
CA ASN A 153 -4.23 6.55 -0.61
C ASN A 153 -2.75 6.92 -0.83
N ALA A 154 -2.48 7.67 -1.88
CA ALA A 154 -1.15 8.23 -2.13
C ALA A 154 -1.24 9.71 -2.47
N SER A 155 -0.22 10.46 -2.09
CA SER A 155 -0.09 11.87 -2.47
C SER A 155 1.21 12.10 -3.21
N PHE A 156 1.18 13.02 -4.16
CA PHE A 156 2.33 13.40 -4.97
C PHE A 156 2.56 14.91 -4.83
N GLN A 157 3.81 15.33 -4.78
CA GLN A 157 4.22 16.73 -4.68
C GLN A 157 5.17 17.10 -5.80
N LEU A 158 5.27 18.39 -6.10
CA LEU A 158 6.25 18.86 -7.08
C LEU A 158 7.68 18.57 -6.62
N VAL A 159 8.50 18.03 -7.52
CA VAL A 159 9.94 17.87 -7.28
C VAL A 159 10.55 19.25 -7.02
N LYS A 160 11.47 19.35 -6.06
CA LYS A 160 12.19 20.57 -5.75
C LYS A 160 13.63 20.48 -6.23
N TYR A 161 14.06 21.47 -6.98
CA TYR A 161 15.40 21.57 -7.51
C TYR A 161 16.23 22.64 -6.78
N GLN A 162 17.50 22.37 -6.60
CA GLN A 162 18.42 23.33 -6.01
C GLN A 162 18.73 24.44 -7.02
N ILE A 163 18.59 25.71 -6.60
CA ILE A 163 18.94 26.88 -7.36
C ILE A 163 20.11 27.57 -6.67
N THR A 164 21.22 27.75 -7.37
CA THR A 164 22.41 28.42 -6.84
C THR A 164 22.73 29.66 -7.65
N SER A 165 23.35 30.64 -7.03
CA SER A 165 23.92 31.81 -7.69
C SER A 165 25.45 31.84 -7.57
N ALA A 166 26.09 32.30 -8.60
CA ALA A 166 27.54 32.44 -8.68
C ALA A 166 27.97 33.76 -9.34
N LEU A 167 29.15 34.19 -9.06
CA LEU A 167 29.81 35.35 -9.68
C LEU A 167 31.14 34.92 -10.29
N ASN A 168 31.52 35.45 -11.46
CA ASN A 168 32.83 35.21 -12.04
C ASN A 168 33.94 35.93 -11.27
N ILE A 169 33.64 37.09 -10.69
CA ILE A 169 34.55 37.84 -9.81
C ILE A 169 33.91 37.92 -8.43
N PRO A 170 34.52 37.35 -7.38
CA PRO A 170 34.01 37.47 -6.01
C PRO A 170 33.84 38.93 -5.58
N ASN A 171 32.76 39.23 -4.90
CA ASN A 171 32.41 40.55 -4.40
C ASN A 171 32.19 41.66 -5.47
N ALA A 172 32.07 41.31 -6.75
CA ALA A 172 31.80 42.29 -7.81
C ALA A 172 30.31 42.74 -7.82
N GLY A 173 29.47 42.06 -7.08
CA GLY A 173 28.03 42.34 -6.98
C GLY A 173 27.28 41.22 -6.29
N LYS A 174 25.98 41.16 -6.55
CA LYS A 174 25.04 40.13 -6.03
C LYS A 174 24.03 39.75 -7.10
N VAL A 175 23.71 38.46 -7.20
CA VAL A 175 22.51 37.97 -7.90
C VAL A 175 21.36 37.92 -6.91
N VAL A 176 20.25 38.56 -7.24
CA VAL A 176 19.04 38.57 -6.45
C VAL A 176 17.96 37.80 -7.20
N LEU A 177 17.50 36.71 -6.60
CA LEU A 177 16.41 35.88 -7.14
C LEU A 177 15.14 36.13 -6.33
N LYS A 178 14.02 36.38 -7.02
CA LYS A 178 12.73 36.59 -6.36
C LYS A 178 11.66 35.72 -7.00
N ASP A 179 10.76 35.16 -6.16
CA ASP A 179 9.58 34.48 -6.65
C ASP A 179 8.50 35.48 -7.13
N LYS A 180 7.39 34.97 -7.66
CA LYS A 180 6.27 35.77 -8.17
C LYS A 180 5.64 36.68 -7.10
N ALA A 181 5.77 36.35 -5.82
CA ALA A 181 5.31 37.17 -4.71
C ALA A 181 6.35 38.26 -4.29
N GLY A 182 7.51 38.31 -4.96
CA GLY A 182 8.58 39.25 -4.64
C GLY A 182 9.48 38.78 -3.48
N LYS A 183 9.27 37.57 -2.95
CA LYS A 183 10.10 37.01 -1.88
C LYS A 183 11.43 36.56 -2.43
N GLU A 184 12.53 36.97 -1.76
CA GLU A 184 13.89 36.57 -2.15
C GLU A 184 14.11 35.07 -1.92
N VAL A 185 14.76 34.43 -2.91
CA VAL A 185 15.17 33.03 -2.90
C VAL A 185 16.67 32.99 -2.74
N ALA A 186 17.14 32.53 -1.57
CA ALA A 186 18.56 32.44 -1.28
C ALA A 186 19.26 31.40 -2.16
N SER A 187 20.54 31.65 -2.51
CA SER A 187 21.39 30.67 -3.19
C SER A 187 21.47 29.36 -2.40
N GLY A 188 21.33 28.22 -3.09
CA GLY A 188 21.27 26.89 -2.49
C GLY A 188 19.87 26.44 -2.07
N SER A 189 18.85 27.27 -2.18
CA SER A 189 17.48 26.91 -1.87
C SER A 189 16.92 25.84 -2.82
N LYS A 190 16.06 24.95 -2.28
CA LYS A 190 15.26 24.02 -3.08
C LYS A 190 13.95 24.65 -3.47
N VAL A 191 13.72 24.81 -4.77
CA VAL A 191 12.56 25.49 -5.37
C VAL A 191 11.72 24.48 -6.17
N PRO A 192 10.38 24.48 -6.04
CA PRO A 192 9.53 23.56 -6.77
C PRO A 192 9.68 23.69 -8.30
N TYR A 193 9.56 22.55 -8.99
CA TYR A 193 9.45 22.50 -10.46
C TYR A 193 8.36 23.45 -10.96
N MET A 194 8.57 24.09 -12.11
CA MET A 194 7.70 25.09 -12.73
C MET A 194 7.55 26.42 -11.97
N THR A 195 8.30 26.63 -10.87
CA THR A 195 8.33 27.96 -10.24
C THR A 195 8.99 28.98 -11.16
N GLN A 196 8.36 30.14 -11.31
CA GLN A 196 8.95 31.29 -12.01
C GLN A 196 9.78 32.14 -11.04
N LEU A 197 11.01 32.42 -11.40
CA LEU A 197 11.91 33.27 -10.66
C LEU A 197 12.35 34.46 -11.53
N THR A 198 12.33 35.66 -10.96
CA THR A 198 12.95 36.85 -11.55
C THR A 198 14.41 36.92 -11.06
N ALA A 199 15.35 37.06 -11.99
CA ALA A 199 16.75 37.26 -11.68
C ALA A 199 17.15 38.72 -11.94
N SER A 200 17.76 39.35 -10.95
CA SER A 200 18.34 40.67 -11.05
C SER A 200 19.73 40.74 -10.45
N VAL A 201 20.48 41.75 -10.79
CA VAL A 201 21.87 41.95 -10.29
C VAL A 201 22.03 43.26 -9.57
N GLU A 202 22.82 43.27 -8.53
CA GLU A 202 23.39 44.42 -7.89
C GLU A 202 24.88 44.48 -8.26
N THR A 203 25.42 45.67 -8.56
CA THR A 203 26.80 45.84 -8.99
C THR A 203 27.54 46.71 -8.00
N GLU A 204 28.67 46.20 -7.49
CA GLU A 204 29.50 46.96 -6.57
C GLU A 204 30.36 48.00 -7.25
N THR A 205 30.76 49.04 -6.48
CA THR A 205 31.63 50.14 -6.97
C THR A 205 32.94 49.58 -7.48
N GLY A 206 33.39 50.05 -8.65
CA GLY A 206 34.62 49.56 -9.30
C GLY A 206 34.38 48.44 -10.30
N TYR A 207 33.18 47.91 -10.40
CA TYR A 207 32.83 46.86 -11.37
C TYR A 207 31.76 47.32 -12.35
N ARG A 208 31.65 46.58 -13.45
CA ARG A 208 30.59 46.72 -14.46
C ARG A 208 29.99 45.34 -14.74
N PHE A 209 28.65 45.26 -14.67
CA PHE A 209 27.93 44.08 -15.08
C PHE A 209 28.05 43.89 -16.60
N MET A 210 28.27 42.63 -17.01
CA MET A 210 28.40 42.23 -18.43
C MET A 210 27.20 41.47 -18.91
N ASN A 211 26.92 40.33 -18.35
CA ASN A 211 25.76 39.50 -18.66
C ASN A 211 25.46 38.54 -17.49
N MET A 212 24.30 37.93 -17.57
CA MET A 212 23.85 36.91 -16.65
C MET A 212 23.42 35.66 -17.40
N MET A 213 23.76 34.50 -16.84
CA MET A 213 23.45 33.19 -17.43
C MET A 213 22.62 32.37 -16.47
N VAL A 214 21.60 31.65 -16.97
CA VAL A 214 20.96 30.55 -16.26
C VAL A 214 21.43 29.24 -16.92
N ASN A 215 22.25 28.49 -16.22
CA ASN A 215 23.05 27.41 -16.80
C ASN A 215 23.84 27.93 -18.02
N SER A 216 23.47 27.49 -19.24
CA SER A 216 24.15 27.87 -20.49
C SER A 216 23.35 28.93 -21.30
N SER A 217 22.23 29.44 -20.79
CA SER A 217 21.39 30.40 -21.50
C SER A 217 21.57 31.79 -20.94
N GLU A 218 21.88 32.75 -21.82
CA GLU A 218 21.98 34.16 -21.43
C GLU A 218 20.59 34.75 -21.18
N ILE A 219 20.49 35.49 -20.09
CA ILE A 219 19.27 36.26 -19.70
C ILE A 219 19.67 37.71 -19.36
N LYS A 220 18.69 38.59 -19.39
CA LYS A 220 18.89 40.00 -19.02
C LYS A 220 18.57 40.25 -17.57
N ASP A 221 19.10 41.33 -17.03
CA ASP A 221 18.72 41.83 -15.71
C ASP A 221 17.20 42.10 -15.64
N GLY A 222 16.54 41.50 -14.65
CA GLY A 222 15.09 41.54 -14.49
C GLY A 222 14.29 40.50 -15.26
N ASP A 223 14.93 39.64 -16.05
CA ASP A 223 14.26 38.53 -16.76
C ASP A 223 13.71 37.46 -15.82
N VAL A 224 12.64 36.82 -16.29
CA VAL A 224 12.00 35.69 -15.60
C VAL A 224 12.40 34.40 -16.27
N PHE A 225 12.79 33.43 -15.46
CA PHE A 225 13.01 32.04 -15.91
C PHE A 225 12.20 31.05 -15.11
N THR A 226 11.96 29.87 -15.68
CA THR A 226 11.18 28.80 -15.04
C THR A 226 12.10 27.67 -14.56
N VAL A 227 11.92 27.24 -13.32
CA VAL A 227 12.65 26.14 -12.74
C VAL A 227 12.25 24.82 -13.41
N SER A 228 13.15 24.24 -14.20
CA SER A 228 12.96 22.97 -14.93
C SER A 228 13.92 21.86 -14.50
N GLY A 229 14.84 22.15 -13.59
CA GLY A 229 15.86 21.26 -13.08
C GLY A 229 16.77 21.98 -12.09
N PRO A 230 17.88 21.38 -11.66
CA PRO A 230 18.93 22.10 -10.94
C PRO A 230 19.50 23.22 -11.80
N MET A 231 19.61 24.43 -11.26
CA MET A 231 20.05 25.61 -12.01
C MET A 231 21.11 26.40 -11.27
N VAL A 232 22.03 26.96 -12.06
CA VAL A 232 23.04 27.90 -11.59
C VAL A 232 22.80 29.24 -12.32
N VAL A 233 22.58 30.30 -11.56
CA VAL A 233 22.49 31.66 -12.09
C VAL A 233 23.82 32.37 -11.89
N THR A 234 24.53 32.61 -12.97
CA THR A 234 25.87 33.23 -12.92
C THR A 234 25.79 34.66 -13.45
N ALA A 235 26.24 35.62 -12.66
CA ALA A 235 26.44 36.99 -13.14
C ALA A 235 27.94 37.25 -13.41
N ASN A 236 28.24 37.79 -14.59
CA ASN A 236 29.56 38.09 -15.05
C ASN A 236 29.82 39.60 -14.98
N TYR A 237 30.93 39.95 -14.38
CA TYR A 237 31.41 41.33 -14.17
C TYR A 237 32.79 41.51 -14.74
N VAL A 238 33.19 42.77 -14.97
CA VAL A 238 34.54 43.20 -15.27
C VAL A 238 34.90 44.42 -14.41
N GLU A 239 36.15 44.59 -14.11
CA GLU A 239 36.64 45.77 -13.42
C GLU A 239 36.51 47.04 -14.32
N LYS A 240 36.12 48.14 -13.72
CA LYS A 240 36.16 49.44 -14.39
C LYS A 240 37.60 49.92 -14.46
N LYS A 241 38.07 50.22 -15.65
CA LYS A 241 39.35 50.88 -15.85
C LYS A 241 39.25 52.34 -15.46
#